data_6ba4e1df6c4354ec6df3e21bc5fb3af0
#
_entry.id   6ba4e1df6c4354ec6df3e21bc5fb3af0
#
_cell.length_a   1.000
_cell.length_b   1.000
_cell.length_c   1.000
_cell.angle_alpha   90.00
_cell.angle_beta   90.00
_cell.angle_gamma   90.00
#
_symmetry.space_group_name_H-M   'P 1'
#
loop_
_entity.id
_entity.type
_entity.pdbx_description
1 polymer ?
#
loop_
_entity_poly.entity_id
_entity_poly.type
_entity_poly.pdbx_seq_one_letter_code
_entity_poly.pdbx_strand_id
1 'polypeptide(L)'
;AALAGCAAPMSRSYVWPYQLHASIGPSCAVADCRPDRATVWTGSQNPHVLRADLALLLGWPDAAVEVIRLEASGCYGRNCADDVSADAVLLSRAVGRPVRVQLTREQEHAWEPKGAAQLMRVRGGLDADGNAAAYDFETSYPSNASPTLALLLTRTIEPRAVAFEMGDRTAIPPYEYPAMRVAAHDMAPILRASWLRGVSALPNSFAHESYVDELAAAAGADPVEFRLRHMKDERAIELVKATAERAGWMPHTEPQGQGRDGDLLKGQGFAYARYVHSRFPGFGAAWSAWVADVEVNRVTGEAHVRRVVVGHDAGMVI
;
A
#
# COMPACT_ATOMS: atom_id res chain seq x y z
N ALA A 1 -19.36 -12.41 22.10
CA ALA A 1 -20.31 -13.53 21.99
C ALA A 1 -20.09 -14.29 20.66
N ALA A 2 -20.11 -13.63 19.49
CA ALA A 2 -19.99 -14.30 18.19
C ALA A 2 -18.71 -15.14 18.03
N LEU A 3 -17.55 -14.61 18.43
CA LEU A 3 -16.28 -15.34 18.38
C LEU A 3 -16.28 -16.62 19.23
N ALA A 4 -16.94 -16.59 20.38
CA ALA A 4 -17.06 -17.76 21.25
C ALA A 4 -18.04 -18.83 20.72
N GLY A 5 -18.86 -18.47 19.73
CA GLY A 5 -19.80 -19.37 19.06
C GLY A 5 -19.25 -20.03 17.80
N CYS A 6 -18.03 -19.70 17.38
CA CYS A 6 -17.40 -20.37 16.23
C CYS A 6 -17.08 -21.83 16.57
N ALA A 7 -17.45 -22.76 15.69
CA ALA A 7 -17.09 -24.16 15.80
C ALA A 7 -15.59 -24.40 15.59
N ALA A 8 -14.98 -23.61 14.69
CA ALA A 8 -13.53 -23.60 14.43
C ALA A 8 -12.99 -22.18 14.58
N PRO A 9 -12.64 -21.74 15.80
CA PRO A 9 -12.07 -20.41 16.02
C PRO A 9 -10.66 -20.32 15.48
N MET A 10 -10.34 -19.18 14.86
CA MET A 10 -9.04 -18.91 14.29
C MET A 10 -8.56 -17.48 14.62
N SER A 11 -7.29 -17.35 15.00
CA SER A 11 -6.66 -16.05 15.26
C SER A 11 -5.34 -15.97 14.51
N ARG A 12 -5.09 -14.83 13.83
CA ARG A 12 -3.88 -14.59 13.04
C ARG A 12 -3.37 -13.17 13.24
N SER A 13 -2.08 -13.02 12.99
CA SER A 13 -1.42 -11.72 12.89
C SER A 13 -0.63 -11.65 11.61
N TYR A 14 -0.83 -10.58 10.86
CA TYR A 14 -0.12 -10.29 9.63
C TYR A 14 0.70 -9.03 9.80
N VAL A 15 1.93 -9.03 9.26
CA VAL A 15 2.84 -7.90 9.31
C VAL A 15 3.15 -7.46 7.90
N TRP A 16 2.94 -6.18 7.63
CA TRP A 16 3.43 -5.51 6.44
C TRP A 16 4.64 -4.67 6.83
N PRO A 17 5.82 -4.95 6.28
CA PRO A 17 7.03 -4.21 6.67
C PRO A 17 7.04 -2.80 6.06
N TYR A 18 7.93 -1.93 6.56
CA TYR A 18 8.23 -0.67 5.89
C TYR A 18 8.72 -0.92 4.47
N GLN A 19 8.23 -0.10 3.53
CA GLN A 19 8.53 -0.21 2.11
C GLN A 19 9.28 1.02 1.61
N LEU A 20 10.13 0.82 0.60
CA LEU A 20 10.65 1.91 -0.21
C LEU A 20 9.61 2.33 -1.25
N HIS A 21 9.57 3.61 -1.62
CA HIS A 21 8.80 4.06 -2.79
C HIS A 21 9.47 3.58 -4.08
N ALA A 22 10.79 3.51 -4.08
CA ALA A 22 11.61 2.96 -5.15
C ALA A 22 11.24 3.52 -6.54
N SER A 23 11.13 4.84 -6.66
CA SER A 23 10.92 5.50 -7.95
C SER A 23 11.90 4.95 -8.99
N ILE A 24 11.46 4.72 -10.23
CA ILE A 24 12.29 4.09 -11.28
C ILE A 24 13.59 4.87 -11.49
N GLY A 25 13.52 6.20 -11.59
CA GLY A 25 14.69 7.08 -11.50
C GLY A 25 14.80 7.73 -10.12
N PRO A 26 15.99 7.93 -9.57
CA PRO A 26 16.19 8.67 -8.34
C PRO A 26 15.64 10.09 -8.43
N SER A 27 15.25 10.64 -7.27
CA SER A 27 14.70 11.99 -7.16
C SER A 27 15.66 13.03 -7.70
N CYS A 28 15.13 13.99 -8.47
CA CYS A 28 15.87 15.07 -9.09
C CYS A 28 15.08 16.37 -9.03
N ALA A 29 15.76 17.48 -8.75
CA ALA A 29 15.21 18.83 -8.84
C ALA A 29 16.25 19.81 -9.34
N VAL A 30 15.79 20.89 -9.97
CA VAL A 30 16.60 22.08 -10.29
C VAL A 30 16.02 23.25 -9.53
N ALA A 31 16.85 24.07 -8.91
CA ALA A 31 16.42 25.31 -8.27
C ALA A 31 17.26 26.48 -8.72
N ASP A 32 16.60 27.61 -8.94
CA ASP A 32 17.22 28.95 -9.11
C ASP A 32 16.72 29.86 -7.99
N CYS A 33 17.53 30.00 -6.95
CA CYS A 33 17.23 30.81 -5.78
C CYS A 33 17.95 32.16 -5.88
N ARG A 34 17.19 33.23 -6.04
CA ARG A 34 17.64 34.61 -6.05
C ARG A 34 17.38 35.26 -4.69
N PRO A 35 17.90 36.49 -4.43
CA PRO A 35 17.73 37.12 -3.12
C PRO A 35 16.26 37.30 -2.66
N ASP A 36 15.31 37.38 -3.59
CA ASP A 36 13.91 37.73 -3.37
C ASP A 36 12.92 36.70 -3.88
N ARG A 37 13.36 35.67 -4.58
CA ARG A 37 12.51 34.64 -5.17
C ARG A 37 13.25 33.33 -5.39
N ALA A 38 12.50 32.23 -5.48
CA ALA A 38 13.02 30.95 -5.93
C ALA A 38 12.08 30.30 -6.95
N THR A 39 12.66 29.73 -8.01
CA THR A 39 11.94 28.86 -8.95
C THR A 39 12.51 27.46 -8.86
N VAL A 40 11.64 26.46 -8.72
CA VAL A 40 12.02 25.05 -8.55
C VAL A 40 11.33 24.19 -9.58
N TRP A 41 12.09 23.46 -10.38
CA TRP A 41 11.59 22.47 -11.35
C TRP A 41 11.77 21.07 -10.77
N THR A 42 10.67 20.34 -10.60
CA THR A 42 10.67 19.03 -9.92
C THR A 42 9.49 18.17 -10.34
N GLY A 43 9.62 16.87 -10.14
CA GLY A 43 8.56 15.89 -10.40
C GLY A 43 7.60 15.65 -9.23
N SER A 44 7.33 16.65 -8.41
CA SER A 44 6.44 16.52 -7.25
C SER A 44 5.02 16.16 -7.64
N GLN A 45 4.38 15.28 -6.86
CA GLN A 45 2.94 15.02 -6.95
C GLN A 45 2.11 16.08 -6.21
N ASN A 46 2.74 16.85 -5.30
CA ASN A 46 2.05 17.84 -4.47
C ASN A 46 2.80 19.20 -4.49
N PRO A 47 2.81 19.89 -5.63
CA PRO A 47 3.59 21.11 -5.79
C PRO A 47 3.16 22.25 -4.86
N HIS A 48 1.90 22.31 -4.47
CA HIS A 48 1.39 23.36 -3.59
C HIS A 48 1.90 23.22 -2.15
N VAL A 49 1.91 22.00 -1.61
CA VAL A 49 2.47 21.75 -0.27
C VAL A 49 3.98 21.95 -0.29
N LEU A 50 4.66 21.45 -1.34
CA LEU A 50 6.10 21.67 -1.51
C LEU A 50 6.44 23.15 -1.55
N ARG A 51 5.67 23.97 -2.26
CA ARG A 51 5.87 25.42 -2.30
C ARG A 51 5.82 26.04 -0.90
N ALA A 52 4.81 25.69 -0.10
CA ALA A 52 4.67 26.16 1.27
C ALA A 52 5.84 25.71 2.16
N ASP A 53 6.29 24.46 2.03
CA ASP A 53 7.46 23.96 2.75
C ASP A 53 8.75 24.71 2.39
N LEU A 54 8.97 24.98 1.09
CA LEU A 54 10.13 25.73 0.63
C LEU A 54 10.09 27.20 1.05
N ALA A 55 8.91 27.82 1.02
CA ALA A 55 8.74 29.20 1.52
C ALA A 55 9.05 29.28 3.01
N LEU A 56 8.56 28.32 3.80
CA LEU A 56 8.87 28.22 5.22
C LEU A 56 10.36 28.01 5.48
N LEU A 57 11.01 27.11 4.72
CA LEU A 57 12.44 26.83 4.79
C LEU A 57 13.32 28.06 4.51
N LEU A 58 12.89 28.89 3.56
CA LEU A 58 13.59 30.10 3.17
C LEU A 58 13.29 31.29 4.08
N GLY A 59 12.23 31.23 4.88
CA GLY A 59 11.68 32.35 5.68
C GLY A 59 11.02 33.41 4.80
N TRP A 60 10.40 33.02 3.69
CA TRP A 60 9.81 33.90 2.70
C TRP A 60 8.30 33.74 2.60
N PRO A 61 7.58 34.75 2.06
CA PRO A 61 6.19 34.57 1.71
C PRO A 61 6.02 33.54 0.61
N ASP A 62 4.91 32.81 0.64
CA ASP A 62 4.56 31.74 -0.31
C ASP A 62 4.63 32.22 -1.78
N ALA A 63 4.25 33.49 -2.04
CA ALA A 63 4.28 34.09 -3.37
C ALA A 63 5.71 34.31 -3.94
N ALA A 64 6.74 34.23 -3.09
CA ALA A 64 8.14 34.36 -3.53
C ALA A 64 8.72 33.01 -4.03
N VAL A 65 7.98 31.92 -3.91
CA VAL A 65 8.40 30.59 -4.35
C VAL A 65 7.48 30.09 -5.45
N GLU A 66 8.07 29.71 -6.57
CA GLU A 66 7.39 29.08 -7.69
C GLU A 66 7.86 27.63 -7.83
N VAL A 67 6.92 26.68 -7.85
CA VAL A 67 7.20 25.27 -8.12
C VAL A 67 6.61 24.89 -9.47
N ILE A 68 7.48 24.58 -10.42
CA ILE A 68 7.12 24.13 -11.76
C ILE A 68 7.19 22.60 -11.78
N ARG A 69 6.02 21.98 -11.85
CA ARG A 69 5.92 20.53 -11.92
C ARG A 69 6.29 20.04 -13.32
N LEU A 70 7.24 19.11 -13.38
CA LEU A 70 7.65 18.42 -14.59
C LEU A 70 7.27 16.93 -14.52
N GLU A 71 7.27 16.29 -15.68
CA GLU A 71 7.20 14.84 -15.76
C GLU A 71 8.43 14.21 -15.10
N ALA A 72 8.24 13.10 -14.42
CA ALA A 72 9.29 12.41 -13.66
C ALA A 72 9.09 10.90 -13.68
N SER A 73 10.09 10.20 -13.18
CA SER A 73 10.15 8.73 -13.13
C SER A 73 9.25 8.09 -12.05
N GLY A 74 8.30 8.83 -11.54
CA GLY A 74 7.37 8.40 -10.50
C GLY A 74 7.73 8.90 -9.11
N CYS A 75 6.75 8.87 -8.22
CA CYS A 75 6.87 9.25 -6.83
C CYS A 75 6.18 8.24 -5.91
N TYR A 76 5.13 7.57 -6.39
CA TYR A 76 4.39 6.47 -5.77
C TYR A 76 3.82 6.77 -4.37
N GLY A 77 3.64 8.06 -4.05
CA GLY A 77 3.08 8.52 -2.78
C GLY A 77 4.08 9.21 -1.84
N ARG A 78 5.37 9.30 -2.19
CA ARG A 78 6.38 10.06 -1.42
C ARG A 78 6.10 11.57 -1.39
N ASN A 79 5.14 12.04 -2.08
CA ASN A 79 4.78 13.43 -2.39
C ASN A 79 4.60 14.39 -1.22
N CYS A 80 4.75 13.95 0.01
CA CYS A 80 4.78 14.84 1.18
C CYS A 80 6.19 15.27 1.56
N ALA A 81 7.23 14.66 0.99
CA ALA A 81 8.61 14.91 1.32
C ALA A 81 9.50 14.85 0.06
N ASP A 82 9.38 15.85 -0.79
CA ASP A 82 10.24 16.03 -1.95
C ASP A 82 11.58 16.65 -1.52
N ASP A 83 12.35 15.92 -0.73
CA ASP A 83 13.58 16.35 -0.06
C ASP A 83 14.60 16.97 -1.03
N VAL A 84 14.77 16.36 -2.21
CA VAL A 84 15.71 16.84 -3.23
C VAL A 84 15.43 18.28 -3.68
N SER A 85 14.18 18.72 -3.62
CA SER A 85 13.80 20.10 -3.98
C SER A 85 14.28 21.10 -2.93
N ALA A 86 14.20 20.73 -1.66
CA ALA A 86 14.73 21.54 -0.56
C ALA A 86 16.26 21.61 -0.61
N ASP A 87 16.91 20.49 -0.88
CA ASP A 87 18.38 20.45 -1.06
C ASP A 87 18.83 21.36 -2.22
N ALA A 88 18.14 21.29 -3.36
CA ALA A 88 18.45 22.13 -4.52
C ALA A 88 18.29 23.62 -4.21
N VAL A 89 17.25 24.02 -3.48
CA VAL A 89 17.00 25.40 -3.08
C VAL A 89 18.09 25.91 -2.13
N LEU A 90 18.43 25.15 -1.10
CA LEU A 90 19.46 25.53 -0.14
C LEU A 90 20.83 25.67 -0.80
N LEU A 91 21.19 24.72 -1.65
CA LEU A 91 22.45 24.77 -2.39
C LEU A 91 22.48 25.93 -3.40
N SER A 92 21.39 26.16 -4.14
CA SER A 92 21.29 27.30 -5.07
C SER A 92 21.45 28.63 -4.35
N ARG A 93 20.77 28.79 -3.18
CA ARG A 93 20.93 29.99 -2.33
C ARG A 93 22.36 30.18 -1.86
N ALA A 94 23.03 29.11 -1.46
CA ALA A 94 24.38 29.16 -0.95
C ALA A 94 25.41 29.58 -2.02
N VAL A 95 25.27 29.12 -3.27
CA VAL A 95 26.21 29.39 -4.35
C VAL A 95 25.81 30.59 -5.25
N GLY A 96 24.57 31.11 -5.07
CA GLY A 96 24.05 32.23 -5.87
C GLY A 96 23.81 31.90 -7.35
N ARG A 97 23.62 30.63 -7.69
CA ARG A 97 23.46 30.15 -9.08
C ARG A 97 22.40 29.03 -9.11
N PRO A 98 21.82 28.77 -10.29
CA PRO A 98 20.97 27.55 -10.46
C PRO A 98 21.76 26.29 -10.11
N VAL A 99 21.12 25.40 -9.37
CA VAL A 99 21.69 24.12 -8.94
C VAL A 99 20.74 22.99 -9.30
N ARG A 100 21.27 21.92 -9.89
CA ARG A 100 20.58 20.66 -10.09
C ARG A 100 21.08 19.67 -9.04
N VAL A 101 20.15 19.08 -8.30
CA VAL A 101 20.43 17.98 -7.39
C VAL A 101 19.72 16.74 -7.90
N GLN A 102 20.45 15.65 -7.95
CA GLN A 102 19.91 14.32 -8.21
C GLN A 102 20.52 13.36 -7.20
N LEU A 103 19.67 12.66 -6.47
CA LEU A 103 20.13 11.64 -5.53
C LEU A 103 20.68 10.42 -6.27
N THR A 104 21.62 9.71 -5.66
CA THR A 104 21.92 8.34 -6.08
C THR A 104 20.83 7.41 -5.56
N ARG A 105 20.78 6.18 -6.04
CA ARG A 105 19.84 5.18 -5.55
C ARG A 105 20.06 4.88 -4.06
N GLU A 106 21.30 4.79 -3.64
CA GLU A 106 21.68 4.56 -2.24
C GLU A 106 21.23 5.72 -1.34
N GLN A 107 21.44 6.95 -1.79
CA GLN A 107 20.99 8.14 -1.04
C GLN A 107 19.48 8.19 -0.91
N GLU A 108 18.73 7.90 -1.99
CA GLU A 108 17.27 7.88 -1.93
C GLU A 108 16.78 6.79 -0.99
N HIS A 109 17.30 5.56 -1.09
CA HIS A 109 16.94 4.47 -0.20
C HIS A 109 17.26 4.76 1.28
N ALA A 110 18.36 5.45 1.55
CA ALA A 110 18.75 5.82 2.92
C ALA A 110 17.82 6.89 3.52
N TRP A 111 17.44 7.91 2.76
CA TRP A 111 16.86 9.12 3.28
C TRP A 111 15.38 9.35 2.96
N GLU A 112 14.81 8.70 1.96
CA GLU A 112 13.39 8.89 1.66
C GLU A 112 12.50 8.49 2.85
N PRO A 113 11.36 9.17 3.07
CA PRO A 113 10.36 8.68 4.00
C PRO A 113 9.85 7.32 3.51
N LYS A 114 9.60 6.40 4.43
CA LYS A 114 9.17 5.03 4.08
C LYS A 114 7.66 4.95 3.93
N GLY A 115 7.18 4.07 3.05
CA GLY A 115 5.81 3.58 3.12
C GLY A 115 5.60 2.86 4.45
N ALA A 116 4.53 3.22 5.17
CA ALA A 116 4.33 2.77 6.54
C ALA A 116 4.23 1.24 6.65
N ALA A 117 4.86 0.69 7.67
CA ALA A 117 4.56 -0.66 8.13
C ALA A 117 3.13 -0.74 8.66
N GLN A 118 2.59 -1.94 8.76
CA GLN A 118 1.25 -2.15 9.31
C GLN A 118 1.18 -3.50 10.02
N LEU A 119 0.51 -3.52 11.17
CA LEU A 119 0.21 -4.73 11.92
C LEU A 119 -1.30 -4.97 11.87
N MET A 120 -1.70 -6.12 11.32
CA MET A 120 -3.08 -6.54 11.24
C MET A 120 -3.31 -7.77 12.12
N ARG A 121 -4.37 -7.74 12.93
CA ARG A 121 -4.80 -8.87 13.74
C ARG A 121 -6.22 -9.25 13.35
N VAL A 122 -6.43 -10.54 13.13
CA VAL A 122 -7.73 -11.09 12.77
C VAL A 122 -8.10 -12.17 13.76
N ARG A 123 -9.33 -12.10 14.25
CA ARG A 123 -9.97 -13.15 15.06
C ARG A 123 -11.32 -13.46 14.43
N GLY A 124 -11.62 -14.70 14.25
CA GLY A 124 -12.88 -15.15 13.64
C GLY A 124 -13.00 -16.65 13.69
N GLY A 125 -13.63 -17.21 12.69
CA GLY A 125 -13.75 -18.66 12.56
C GLY A 125 -14.95 -19.07 11.72
N LEU A 126 -15.13 -20.39 11.64
CA LEU A 126 -16.19 -21.07 10.90
C LEU A 126 -17.31 -21.48 11.83
N ASP A 127 -18.52 -21.60 11.27
CA ASP A 127 -19.64 -22.31 11.88
C ASP A 127 -19.50 -23.85 11.72
N ALA A 128 -20.51 -24.58 12.17
CA ALA A 128 -20.52 -26.06 12.08
C ALA A 128 -20.62 -26.58 10.64
N ASP A 129 -21.10 -25.74 9.72
CA ASP A 129 -21.27 -26.08 8.30
C ASP A 129 -20.05 -25.64 7.44
N GLY A 130 -19.01 -25.11 8.07
CA GLY A 130 -17.79 -24.64 7.40
C GLY A 130 -17.93 -23.29 6.69
N ASN A 131 -18.92 -22.48 7.05
CA ASN A 131 -19.05 -21.12 6.56
C ASN A 131 -18.42 -20.13 7.52
N ALA A 132 -18.02 -18.97 7.01
CA ALA A 132 -17.47 -17.89 7.82
C ALA A 132 -18.54 -17.33 8.78
N ALA A 133 -18.29 -17.43 10.09
CA ALA A 133 -19.26 -17.09 11.14
C ALA A 133 -19.00 -15.72 11.77
N ALA A 134 -17.74 -15.39 11.99
CA ALA A 134 -17.35 -14.15 12.65
C ALA A 134 -16.01 -13.63 12.10
N TYR A 135 -15.86 -12.31 12.11
CA TYR A 135 -14.65 -11.61 11.66
C TYR A 135 -14.43 -10.38 12.53
N ASP A 136 -13.33 -10.35 13.27
CA ASP A 136 -12.90 -9.21 14.09
C ASP A 136 -11.50 -8.81 13.63
N PHE A 137 -11.42 -7.69 12.95
CA PHE A 137 -10.21 -7.15 12.34
C PHE A 137 -9.74 -5.90 13.04
N GLU A 138 -8.48 -5.90 13.42
CA GLU A 138 -7.80 -4.72 13.96
C GLU A 138 -6.54 -4.45 13.16
N THR A 139 -6.37 -3.21 12.72
CA THR A 139 -5.17 -2.77 12.01
C THR A 139 -4.53 -1.58 12.72
N SER A 140 -3.20 -1.59 12.81
CA SER A 140 -2.40 -0.50 13.40
C SER A 140 -1.51 0.10 12.32
N TYR A 141 -1.68 1.39 12.06
CA TYR A 141 -1.07 2.11 10.95
C TYR A 141 -0.24 3.31 11.44
N PRO A 142 1.10 3.14 11.64
CA PRO A 142 1.99 4.20 12.12
C PRO A 142 2.49 5.07 10.94
N SER A 143 1.63 5.95 10.42
CA SER A 143 1.98 6.84 9.31
C SER A 143 1.69 8.29 9.58
N ASN A 144 2.38 9.15 8.85
CA ASN A 144 2.09 10.58 8.77
C ASN A 144 2.40 11.11 7.37
N ALA A 145 2.00 12.36 7.11
CA ALA A 145 2.51 13.14 6.02
C ALA A 145 3.83 13.80 6.46
N SER A 146 4.95 13.13 6.27
CA SER A 146 6.25 13.65 6.71
C SER A 146 6.57 14.99 6.06
N PRO A 147 7.06 15.97 6.81
CA PRO A 147 7.65 17.18 6.24
C PRO A 147 8.93 16.86 5.48
N THR A 148 9.39 17.78 4.63
CA THR A 148 10.69 17.67 4.00
C THR A 148 11.80 17.59 5.06
N LEU A 149 12.81 16.75 4.82
CA LEU A 149 13.88 16.49 5.78
C LEU A 149 14.65 17.78 6.14
N ALA A 150 14.82 18.68 5.19
CA ALA A 150 15.51 19.95 5.41
C ALA A 150 14.84 20.82 6.48
N LEU A 151 13.50 20.84 6.57
CA LEU A 151 12.77 21.58 7.61
C LEU A 151 13.13 21.08 9.01
N LEU A 152 13.31 19.78 9.16
CA LEU A 152 13.69 19.16 10.44
C LEU A 152 15.17 19.40 10.78
N LEU A 153 16.06 19.21 9.81
CA LEU A 153 17.51 19.34 10.02
C LEU A 153 17.94 20.78 10.27
N THR A 154 17.29 21.75 9.63
CA THR A 154 17.52 23.18 9.88
C THR A 154 16.80 23.69 11.13
N ARG A 155 16.01 22.85 11.81
CA ARG A 155 15.17 23.24 12.94
C ARG A 155 14.17 24.36 12.61
N THR A 156 13.78 24.46 11.34
CA THR A 156 12.73 25.38 10.92
C THR A 156 11.37 24.98 11.52
N ILE A 157 11.17 23.68 11.72
CA ILE A 157 10.04 23.13 12.45
C ILE A 157 10.54 22.14 13.51
N GLU A 158 9.75 21.99 14.56
CA GLU A 158 9.97 20.94 15.57
C GLU A 158 9.36 19.61 15.10
N PRO A 159 10.06 18.48 15.34
CA PRO A 159 9.49 17.16 15.08
C PRO A 159 8.20 16.96 15.89
N ARG A 160 7.15 16.52 15.24
CA ARG A 160 5.88 16.18 15.88
C ARG A 160 5.48 14.75 15.55
N ALA A 161 5.21 13.97 16.58
CA ALA A 161 4.65 12.62 16.44
C ALA A 161 3.12 12.73 16.28
N VAL A 162 2.64 13.02 15.07
CA VAL A 162 1.21 13.17 14.77
C VAL A 162 0.75 11.96 13.98
N ALA A 163 -0.31 11.30 14.43
CA ALA A 163 -1.00 10.27 13.67
C ALA A 163 -1.72 10.89 12.46
N PHE A 164 -1.73 10.17 11.35
CA PHE A 164 -2.46 10.55 10.15
C PHE A 164 -3.52 9.50 9.85
N GLU A 165 -4.79 9.92 9.78
CA GLU A 165 -5.95 9.04 9.65
C GLU A 165 -6.07 8.45 8.23
N MET A 166 -5.41 7.33 8.01
CA MET A 166 -5.37 6.62 6.71
C MET A 166 -5.30 5.09 6.84
N GLY A 167 -5.44 4.54 8.05
CA GLY A 167 -5.42 3.09 8.29
C GLY A 167 -6.67 2.36 7.83
N ASP A 168 -7.74 3.08 7.54
CA ASP A 168 -9.07 2.56 7.24
C ASP A 168 -9.29 2.14 5.78
N ARG A 169 -8.36 2.43 4.86
CA ARG A 169 -8.55 2.10 3.44
C ARG A 169 -8.61 0.59 3.24
N THR A 170 -9.72 0.12 2.66
CA THR A 170 -10.00 -1.31 2.46
C THR A 170 -9.93 -2.12 3.76
N ALA A 171 -10.14 -1.49 4.94
CA ALA A 171 -10.17 -2.20 6.22
C ALA A 171 -11.43 -3.08 6.36
N ILE A 172 -12.51 -2.76 5.66
CA ILE A 172 -13.70 -3.61 5.55
C ILE A 172 -13.44 -4.62 4.43
N PRO A 173 -13.43 -5.92 4.73
CA PRO A 173 -13.21 -6.95 3.72
C PRO A 173 -14.37 -7.01 2.71
N PRO A 174 -14.14 -7.49 1.48
CA PRO A 174 -15.17 -7.60 0.46
C PRO A 174 -16.11 -8.81 0.64
N TYR A 175 -16.01 -9.49 1.78
CA TYR A 175 -16.75 -10.70 2.11
C TYR A 175 -17.80 -10.46 3.20
N GLU A 176 -18.86 -11.23 3.16
CA GLU A 176 -19.93 -11.18 4.15
C GLU A 176 -19.63 -12.10 5.34
N TYR A 177 -19.76 -11.54 6.52
CA TYR A 177 -19.68 -12.27 7.78
C TYR A 177 -20.92 -11.94 8.61
N PRO A 178 -21.62 -12.95 9.17
CA PRO A 178 -22.78 -12.72 10.04
C PRO A 178 -22.50 -11.79 11.22
N ALA A 179 -21.27 -11.84 11.73
CA ALA A 179 -20.79 -10.94 12.77
C ALA A 179 -19.42 -10.36 12.39
N MET A 180 -19.38 -9.04 12.19
CA MET A 180 -18.14 -8.35 11.79
C MET A 180 -17.87 -7.15 12.67
N ARG A 181 -16.62 -7.00 13.08
CA ARG A 181 -16.06 -5.79 13.71
C ARG A 181 -14.77 -5.41 12.99
N VAL A 182 -14.62 -4.13 12.69
CA VAL A 182 -13.40 -3.58 12.10
C VAL A 182 -12.95 -2.39 12.92
N ALA A 183 -11.67 -2.34 13.28
CA ALA A 183 -11.06 -1.22 13.99
C ALA A 183 -9.72 -0.84 13.32
N ALA A 184 -9.59 0.44 12.96
CA ALA A 184 -8.34 1.01 12.50
C ALA A 184 -7.76 1.90 13.60
N HIS A 185 -6.50 1.66 13.95
CA HIS A 185 -5.74 2.41 14.94
C HIS A 185 -4.65 3.19 14.21
N ASP A 186 -4.94 4.45 13.90
CA ASP A 186 -3.94 5.35 13.36
C ASP A 186 -3.00 5.79 14.49
N MET A 187 -1.71 5.64 14.26
CA MET A 187 -0.67 5.82 15.27
C MET A 187 0.34 6.86 14.82
N ALA A 188 1.01 7.48 15.77
CA ALA A 188 2.19 8.27 15.49
C ALA A 188 3.27 7.44 14.80
N PRO A 189 4.02 8.01 13.83
CA PRO A 189 5.02 7.29 13.08
C PRO A 189 6.19 6.85 13.98
N ILE A 190 6.69 5.65 13.74
CA ILE A 190 7.92 5.15 14.36
C ILE A 190 9.15 5.63 13.56
N LEU A 191 9.02 5.65 12.24
CA LEU A 191 10.00 6.19 11.30
C LEU A 191 9.37 7.33 10.51
N ARG A 192 10.21 8.18 9.90
CA ARG A 192 9.73 9.16 8.93
C ARG A 192 9.02 8.43 7.79
N ALA A 193 7.72 8.63 7.68
CA ALA A 193 6.84 7.91 6.79
C ALA A 193 6.06 8.84 5.86
N SER A 194 5.75 8.35 4.69
CA SER A 194 4.90 8.99 3.70
C SER A 194 4.03 7.91 3.05
N TRP A 195 3.03 8.34 2.29
CA TRP A 195 2.11 7.39 1.65
C TRP A 195 2.82 6.56 0.59
N LEU A 196 2.76 5.25 0.70
CA LEU A 196 3.04 4.37 -0.43
C LEU A 196 1.75 4.17 -1.23
N ARG A 197 1.86 4.01 -2.54
CA ARG A 197 0.72 3.78 -3.43
C ARG A 197 -0.22 2.70 -2.88
N GLY A 198 -1.52 3.04 -2.74
CA GLY A 198 -2.51 2.20 -2.08
C GLY A 198 -2.71 2.49 -0.58
N VAL A 199 -1.76 3.16 0.06
CA VAL A 199 -1.81 3.52 1.49
C VAL A 199 -2.00 2.26 2.34
N SER A 200 -3.02 2.20 3.20
CA SER A 200 -3.36 1.00 4.00
C SER A 200 -4.16 -0.06 3.23
N ALA A 201 -4.65 0.24 2.03
CA ALA A 201 -5.47 -0.71 1.28
C ALA A 201 -4.70 -1.98 0.92
N LEU A 202 -3.44 -1.87 0.51
CA LEU A 202 -2.63 -3.03 0.13
C LEU A 202 -2.34 -3.95 1.32
N PRO A 203 -1.85 -3.47 2.48
CA PRO A 203 -1.70 -4.32 3.67
C PRO A 203 -3.01 -4.90 4.18
N ASN A 204 -4.10 -4.11 4.23
CA ASN A 204 -5.39 -4.62 4.67
C ASN A 204 -5.91 -5.74 3.76
N SER A 205 -5.81 -5.56 2.43
CA SER A 205 -6.17 -6.60 1.46
C SER A 205 -5.33 -7.86 1.63
N PHE A 206 -4.02 -7.71 1.84
CA PHE A 206 -3.13 -8.85 2.12
C PHE A 206 -3.62 -9.66 3.34
N ALA A 207 -3.97 -8.99 4.43
CA ALA A 207 -4.46 -9.66 5.62
C ALA A 207 -5.82 -10.35 5.39
N HIS A 208 -6.75 -9.67 4.69
CA HIS A 208 -8.07 -10.25 4.39
C HIS A 208 -7.95 -11.49 3.52
N GLU A 209 -7.17 -11.41 2.45
CA GLU A 209 -7.03 -12.49 1.48
C GLU A 209 -6.29 -13.69 2.04
N SER A 210 -5.24 -13.44 2.84
CA SER A 210 -4.52 -14.52 3.54
C SER A 210 -5.42 -15.22 4.56
N TYR A 211 -6.23 -14.45 5.32
CA TYR A 211 -7.13 -15.03 6.30
C TYR A 211 -8.26 -15.84 5.66
N VAL A 212 -8.79 -15.39 4.53
CA VAL A 212 -9.83 -16.13 3.78
C VAL A 212 -9.26 -17.44 3.23
N ASP A 213 -8.02 -17.47 2.74
CA ASP A 213 -7.36 -18.72 2.32
C ASP A 213 -7.23 -19.71 3.49
N GLU A 214 -6.85 -19.20 4.67
CA GLU A 214 -6.73 -20.05 5.86
C GLU A 214 -8.09 -20.56 6.35
N LEU A 215 -9.16 -19.76 6.24
CA LEU A 215 -10.52 -20.21 6.52
C LEU A 215 -10.98 -21.27 5.52
N ALA A 216 -10.71 -21.07 4.23
CA ALA A 216 -11.04 -22.05 3.18
C ALA A 216 -10.35 -23.41 3.43
N ALA A 217 -9.06 -23.38 3.77
CA ALA A 217 -8.29 -24.58 4.11
C ALA A 217 -8.88 -25.27 5.37
N ALA A 218 -9.24 -24.50 6.40
CA ALA A 218 -9.87 -25.05 7.61
C ALA A 218 -11.27 -25.64 7.35
N ALA A 219 -11.98 -25.10 6.36
CA ALA A 219 -13.29 -25.60 5.91
C ALA A 219 -13.17 -26.82 4.96
N GLY A 220 -11.96 -27.18 4.50
CA GLY A 220 -11.77 -28.16 3.45
C GLY A 220 -12.42 -27.73 2.12
N ALA A 221 -12.41 -26.43 1.84
CA ALA A 221 -13.03 -25.83 0.65
C ALA A 221 -11.98 -25.23 -0.28
N ASP A 222 -12.29 -25.20 -1.58
CA ASP A 222 -11.46 -24.49 -2.56
C ASP A 222 -11.43 -22.98 -2.27
N PRO A 223 -10.26 -22.32 -2.32
CA PRO A 223 -10.14 -20.90 -1.98
C PRO A 223 -11.00 -19.96 -2.84
N VAL A 224 -11.19 -20.27 -4.13
CA VAL A 224 -12.05 -19.48 -5.02
C VAL A 224 -13.53 -19.73 -4.71
N GLU A 225 -13.93 -20.99 -4.53
CA GLU A 225 -15.29 -21.35 -4.16
C GLU A 225 -15.68 -20.74 -2.81
N PHE A 226 -14.79 -20.80 -1.80
CA PHE A 226 -15.02 -20.20 -0.50
C PHE A 226 -15.25 -18.69 -0.59
N ARG A 227 -14.49 -17.97 -1.41
CA ARG A 227 -14.70 -16.54 -1.67
C ARG A 227 -16.08 -16.29 -2.30
N LEU A 228 -16.40 -17.02 -3.37
CA LEU A 228 -17.68 -16.87 -4.08
C LEU A 228 -18.89 -17.11 -3.18
N ARG A 229 -18.78 -18.05 -2.24
CA ARG A 229 -19.82 -18.35 -1.24
C ARG A 229 -20.13 -17.17 -0.32
N HIS A 230 -19.12 -16.33 -0.03
CA HIS A 230 -19.22 -15.20 0.89
C HIS A 230 -19.27 -13.83 0.18
N MET A 231 -19.39 -13.78 -1.14
CA MET A 231 -19.53 -12.56 -1.92
C MET A 231 -20.99 -12.28 -2.29
N LYS A 232 -21.35 -10.98 -2.34
CA LYS A 232 -22.68 -10.52 -2.84
C LYS A 232 -22.58 -9.58 -4.03
N ASP A 233 -21.42 -8.98 -4.26
CA ASP A 233 -21.21 -8.08 -5.40
C ASP A 233 -21.12 -8.92 -6.68
N GLU A 234 -22.18 -8.89 -7.50
CA GLU A 234 -22.27 -9.67 -8.75
C GLU A 234 -21.10 -9.37 -9.70
N ARG A 235 -20.68 -8.09 -9.76
CA ARG A 235 -19.56 -7.67 -10.58
C ARG A 235 -18.23 -8.27 -10.11
N ALA A 236 -18.04 -8.38 -8.80
CA ALA A 236 -16.90 -9.07 -8.21
C ALA A 236 -16.94 -10.56 -8.50
N ILE A 237 -18.11 -11.19 -8.35
CA ILE A 237 -18.32 -12.63 -8.59
C ILE A 237 -17.97 -12.98 -10.04
N GLU A 238 -18.45 -12.20 -11.01
CA GLU A 238 -18.14 -12.40 -12.43
C GLU A 238 -16.64 -12.25 -12.71
N LEU A 239 -16.01 -11.23 -12.15
CA LEU A 239 -14.57 -11.00 -12.31
C LEU A 239 -13.74 -12.14 -11.72
N VAL A 240 -14.08 -12.61 -10.53
CA VAL A 240 -13.41 -13.74 -9.85
C VAL A 240 -13.50 -14.99 -10.70
N LYS A 241 -14.69 -15.35 -11.19
CA LYS A 241 -14.92 -16.51 -12.05
C LYS A 241 -14.13 -16.42 -13.35
N ALA A 242 -14.24 -15.32 -14.07
CA ALA A 242 -13.56 -15.10 -15.33
C ALA A 242 -12.02 -15.15 -15.20
N THR A 243 -11.49 -14.60 -14.09
CA THR A 243 -10.05 -14.62 -13.83
C THR A 243 -9.56 -16.02 -13.49
N ALA A 244 -10.28 -16.76 -12.66
CA ALA A 244 -9.95 -18.14 -12.32
C ALA A 244 -9.98 -19.04 -13.58
N GLU A 245 -11.03 -18.95 -14.41
CA GLU A 245 -11.15 -19.68 -15.67
C GLU A 245 -9.97 -19.34 -16.61
N ARG A 246 -9.71 -18.06 -16.84
CA ARG A 246 -8.62 -17.59 -17.72
C ARG A 246 -7.24 -18.05 -17.24
N ALA A 247 -7.05 -18.16 -15.96
CA ALA A 247 -5.81 -18.63 -15.34
C ALA A 247 -5.62 -20.14 -15.45
N GLY A 248 -6.69 -20.89 -15.68
CA GLY A 248 -6.71 -22.34 -15.54
C GLY A 248 -6.59 -22.74 -14.07
N TRP A 249 -7.39 -22.10 -13.21
CA TRP A 249 -7.41 -22.41 -11.78
C TRP A 249 -7.67 -23.89 -11.53
N MET A 250 -6.83 -24.49 -10.72
CA MET A 250 -6.99 -25.90 -10.31
C MET A 250 -7.62 -25.96 -8.91
N PRO A 251 -8.91 -26.30 -8.81
CA PRO A 251 -9.56 -26.37 -7.50
C PRO A 251 -8.86 -27.35 -6.57
N HIS A 252 -8.71 -26.95 -5.30
CA HIS A 252 -8.06 -27.77 -4.29
C HIS A 252 -8.61 -27.43 -2.89
N THR A 253 -8.66 -28.44 -2.04
CA THR A 253 -9.16 -28.33 -0.66
C THR A 253 -8.06 -28.47 0.40
N GLU A 254 -6.85 -28.72 -0.04
CA GLU A 254 -5.66 -28.86 0.81
C GLU A 254 -4.53 -28.02 0.24
N PRO A 255 -3.55 -27.62 1.06
CA PRO A 255 -2.36 -26.93 0.58
C PRO A 255 -1.69 -27.70 -0.55
N GLN A 256 -1.47 -27.04 -1.67
CA GLN A 256 -0.86 -27.66 -2.84
C GLN A 256 0.59 -28.00 -2.56
N GLY A 257 0.87 -29.29 -2.38
CA GLY A 257 2.24 -29.84 -2.38
C GLY A 257 2.58 -30.56 -3.68
N GLN A 258 1.78 -30.35 -4.72
CA GLN A 258 1.87 -31.05 -5.99
C GLN A 258 2.93 -30.42 -6.90
N GLY A 259 3.69 -31.27 -7.58
CA GLY A 259 4.73 -30.83 -8.49
C GLY A 259 6.04 -30.53 -7.78
N ARG A 260 6.59 -31.54 -7.07
CA ARG A 260 7.98 -31.49 -6.61
C ARG A 260 8.92 -31.72 -7.78
N ASP A 261 9.73 -30.74 -8.04
CA ASP A 261 10.93 -30.91 -8.87
C ASP A 261 12.14 -30.75 -7.93
N GLY A 262 12.56 -31.86 -7.34
CA GLY A 262 13.60 -31.85 -6.31
C GLY A 262 13.19 -31.04 -5.07
N ASP A 263 13.88 -29.92 -4.84
CA ASP A 263 13.62 -29.01 -3.71
C ASP A 263 12.62 -27.90 -4.02
N LEU A 264 12.09 -27.83 -5.24
CA LEU A 264 11.08 -26.84 -5.64
C LEU A 264 9.67 -27.36 -5.39
N LEU A 265 8.90 -26.57 -4.68
CA LEU A 265 7.46 -26.76 -4.50
C LEU A 265 6.74 -25.80 -5.43
N LYS A 266 5.66 -26.28 -6.08
CA LYS A 266 4.84 -25.46 -6.97
C LYS A 266 3.44 -25.31 -6.39
N GLY A 267 2.87 -24.13 -6.53
CA GLY A 267 1.52 -23.84 -6.08
C GLY A 267 0.89 -22.70 -6.85
N GLN A 268 -0.41 -22.60 -6.75
CA GLN A 268 -1.21 -21.54 -7.33
C GLN A 268 -2.01 -20.84 -6.22
N GLY A 269 -1.95 -19.51 -6.18
CA GLY A 269 -2.67 -18.69 -5.21
C GLY A 269 -3.65 -17.76 -5.89
N PHE A 270 -4.75 -17.42 -5.19
CA PHE A 270 -5.78 -16.50 -5.63
C PHE A 270 -5.92 -15.35 -4.64
N ALA A 271 -6.12 -14.13 -5.14
CA ALA A 271 -6.47 -12.98 -4.33
C ALA A 271 -7.45 -12.06 -5.06
N TYR A 272 -8.29 -11.37 -4.30
CA TYR A 272 -9.24 -10.39 -4.80
C TYR A 272 -9.19 -9.11 -3.97
N ALA A 273 -9.34 -7.97 -4.61
CA ALA A 273 -9.46 -6.69 -3.92
C ALA A 273 -10.45 -5.78 -4.65
N ARG A 274 -11.18 -4.99 -3.85
CA ARG A 274 -11.96 -3.85 -4.31
C ARG A 274 -11.37 -2.60 -3.71
N TYR A 275 -10.96 -1.65 -4.55
CA TYR A 275 -10.40 -0.39 -4.09
C TYR A 275 -11.36 0.77 -4.37
N VAL A 276 -11.70 1.52 -3.34
CA VAL A 276 -12.48 2.75 -3.43
C VAL A 276 -11.57 3.91 -3.05
N HIS A 277 -11.22 4.76 -4.03
CA HIS A 277 -10.27 5.86 -3.79
C HIS A 277 -10.86 7.01 -2.98
N SER A 278 -12.14 7.31 -3.16
CA SER A 278 -12.78 8.49 -2.58
C SER A 278 -14.13 8.15 -1.94
N ARG A 279 -14.48 8.93 -0.92
CA ARG A 279 -15.82 8.92 -0.32
C ARG A 279 -16.81 9.85 -1.05
N PHE A 280 -16.36 10.62 -2.03
CA PHE A 280 -17.20 11.52 -2.79
C PHE A 280 -18.12 10.75 -3.75
N PRO A 281 -19.41 11.15 -3.88
CA PRO A 281 -20.30 10.58 -4.88
C PRO A 281 -19.73 10.75 -6.30
N GLY A 282 -19.84 9.71 -7.12
CA GLY A 282 -19.36 9.73 -8.51
C GLY A 282 -17.93 9.26 -8.72
N PHE A 283 -17.14 9.06 -7.66
CA PHE A 283 -15.85 8.37 -7.76
C PHE A 283 -16.06 6.86 -7.71
N GLY A 284 -15.58 6.18 -8.75
CA GLY A 284 -15.75 4.74 -8.90
C GLY A 284 -14.89 3.91 -7.96
N ALA A 285 -15.20 2.65 -7.93
CA ALA A 285 -14.34 1.61 -7.40
C ALA A 285 -13.63 0.90 -8.55
N ALA A 286 -12.51 0.25 -8.24
CA ALA A 286 -11.87 -0.72 -9.12
C ALA A 286 -11.88 -2.09 -8.45
N TRP A 287 -12.16 -3.12 -9.22
CA TRP A 287 -12.14 -4.53 -8.81
C TRP A 287 -10.95 -5.21 -9.47
N SER A 288 -10.25 -6.03 -8.73
CA SER A 288 -9.12 -6.77 -9.28
C SER A 288 -9.05 -8.16 -8.68
N ALA A 289 -8.91 -9.16 -9.52
CA ALA A 289 -8.72 -10.55 -9.15
C ALA A 289 -7.41 -11.06 -9.75
N TRP A 290 -6.63 -11.80 -8.97
CA TRP A 290 -5.29 -12.22 -9.33
C TRP A 290 -5.11 -13.71 -9.07
N VAL A 291 -4.53 -14.39 -10.03
CA VAL A 291 -4.01 -15.75 -9.85
C VAL A 291 -2.51 -15.71 -10.09
N ALA A 292 -1.75 -16.27 -9.17
CA ALA A 292 -0.30 -16.36 -9.27
C ALA A 292 0.17 -17.82 -9.19
N ASP A 293 0.97 -18.23 -10.17
CA ASP A 293 1.73 -19.48 -10.11
C ASP A 293 3.07 -19.22 -9.45
N VAL A 294 3.37 -19.94 -8.39
CA VAL A 294 4.52 -19.70 -7.53
C VAL A 294 5.37 -20.97 -7.38
N GLU A 295 6.67 -20.79 -7.38
CA GLU A 295 7.64 -21.83 -7.01
C GLU A 295 8.39 -21.39 -5.74
N VAL A 296 8.54 -22.30 -4.78
CA VAL A 296 9.29 -22.06 -3.54
C VAL A 296 10.36 -23.13 -3.37
N ASN A 297 11.59 -22.70 -3.18
CA ASN A 297 12.66 -23.61 -2.79
C ASN A 297 12.53 -23.88 -1.28
N ARG A 298 12.19 -25.10 -0.91
CA ARG A 298 11.95 -25.49 0.49
C ARG A 298 13.22 -25.49 1.37
N VAL A 299 14.41 -25.47 0.76
CA VAL A 299 15.68 -25.44 1.48
C VAL A 299 16.12 -24.02 1.76
N THR A 300 16.04 -23.13 0.75
CA THR A 300 16.48 -21.74 0.88
C THR A 300 15.36 -20.79 1.30
N GLY A 301 14.09 -21.20 1.16
CA GLY A 301 12.92 -20.34 1.34
C GLY A 301 12.70 -19.32 0.21
N GLU A 302 13.49 -19.38 -0.85
CA GLU A 302 13.37 -18.46 -1.99
C GLU A 302 12.09 -18.73 -2.78
N ALA A 303 11.28 -17.68 -3.00
CA ALA A 303 10.03 -17.77 -3.71
C ALA A 303 10.10 -17.00 -5.04
N HIS A 304 9.62 -17.64 -6.12
CA HIS A 304 9.56 -17.06 -7.45
C HIS A 304 8.13 -17.09 -7.99
N VAL A 305 7.62 -15.94 -8.41
CA VAL A 305 6.37 -15.84 -9.17
C VAL A 305 6.67 -16.16 -10.63
N ARG A 306 6.09 -17.23 -11.17
CA ARG A 306 6.34 -17.69 -12.53
C ARG A 306 5.36 -17.14 -13.55
N ARG A 307 4.12 -16.95 -13.12
CA ARG A 307 3.05 -16.44 -13.97
C ARG A 307 2.05 -15.71 -13.10
N VAL A 308 1.46 -14.64 -13.65
CA VAL A 308 0.33 -13.94 -13.05
C VAL A 308 -0.74 -13.75 -14.10
N VAL A 309 -1.98 -14.05 -13.75
CA VAL A 309 -3.16 -13.69 -14.54
C VAL A 309 -3.98 -12.70 -13.72
N VAL A 310 -4.29 -11.56 -14.33
CA VAL A 310 -5.00 -10.46 -13.68
C VAL A 310 -6.31 -10.19 -14.41
N GLY A 311 -7.40 -10.27 -13.66
CA GLY A 311 -8.68 -9.67 -14.02
C GLY A 311 -8.77 -8.28 -13.40
N HIS A 312 -9.18 -7.29 -14.18
CA HIS A 312 -9.35 -5.92 -13.71
C HIS A 312 -10.60 -5.30 -14.31
N ASP A 313 -11.39 -4.69 -13.45
CA ASP A 313 -12.58 -3.94 -13.84
C ASP A 313 -12.56 -2.55 -13.19
N ALA A 314 -12.34 -1.53 -14.00
CA ALA A 314 -12.36 -0.13 -13.60
C ALA A 314 -13.54 0.64 -14.25
N GLY A 315 -14.49 -0.07 -14.84
CA GLY A 315 -15.63 0.49 -15.57
C GLY A 315 -15.38 0.59 -17.07
N MET A 316 -15.90 1.64 -17.66
CA MET A 316 -15.80 1.86 -19.10
C MET A 316 -14.34 2.01 -19.53
N VAL A 317 -13.95 1.23 -20.53
CA VAL A 317 -12.64 1.35 -21.19
C VAL A 317 -12.73 2.45 -22.23
N ILE A 318 -11.80 3.38 -22.22
CA ILE A 318 -11.70 4.51 -23.14
C ILE A 318 -10.55 4.25 -24.14
#